data_c776275e47ae7b2059f265e1b84317b6
#
_entry.id   c776275e47ae7b2059f265e1b84317b6
#
_cell.length_a   1.000
_cell.length_b   1.000
_cell.length_c   1.000
_cell.angle_alpha   90.00
_cell.angle_beta   90.00
_cell.angle_gamma   90.00
#
_symmetry.space_group_name_H-M   'P 1'
#
loop_
_entity.id
_entity.type
_entity.pdbx_description
1 polymer ?
#
loop_
_entity_poly.entity_id
_entity_poly.type
_entity_poly.pdbx_seq_one_letter_code
_entity_poly.pdbx_strand_id
1 'polypeptide(L)'
;YRARAEALSALRQAAALRLDAAVAGELAPLKLDAAQFRTAVVPQAEERWGPSGLDAVEFLISTNPGAAFAPLNKIASGGELSRFILALKVALAEQGGAATVIFDEIDRGVGGATADAVGRRLQALASGSQVLVVTHSPQVAALGGALTAPMTTTRLTRCS
;
A
#
# COMPACT_ATOMS: atom_id res chain seq x y z
N TYR A 1 -26.10 -10.09 -18.20
CA TYR A 1 -24.86 -10.27 -17.47
C TYR A 1 -23.68 -9.61 -18.22
N ARG A 2 -23.38 -10.01 -19.47
CA ARG A 2 -22.21 -9.60 -20.25
C ARG A 2 -22.01 -8.09 -20.29
N ALA A 3 -23.00 -7.31 -20.68
CA ALA A 3 -22.91 -5.84 -20.77
C ALA A 3 -22.55 -5.18 -19.42
N ARG A 4 -23.07 -5.68 -18.28
CA ARG A 4 -22.71 -5.16 -16.96
C ARG A 4 -21.29 -5.58 -16.56
N ALA A 5 -20.88 -6.78 -16.92
CA ALA A 5 -19.53 -7.28 -16.63
C ALA A 5 -18.48 -6.53 -17.46
N GLU A 6 -18.74 -6.21 -18.71
CA GLU A 6 -17.88 -5.37 -19.57
C GLU A 6 -17.77 -3.95 -19.03
N ALA A 7 -18.90 -3.36 -18.59
CA ALA A 7 -18.88 -2.05 -17.94
C ALA A 7 -18.03 -2.06 -16.65
N LEU A 8 -18.13 -3.11 -15.84
CA LEU A 8 -17.28 -3.29 -14.66
C LEU A 8 -15.81 -3.44 -15.03
N SER A 9 -15.49 -4.17 -16.10
CA SER A 9 -14.13 -4.31 -16.62
C SER A 9 -13.51 -2.95 -17.00
N ALA A 10 -14.26 -2.12 -17.72
CA ALA A 10 -13.83 -0.77 -18.09
C ALA A 10 -13.57 0.11 -16.85
N LEU A 11 -14.44 0.05 -15.84
CA LEU A 11 -14.24 0.77 -14.57
C LEU A 11 -13.01 0.27 -13.81
N ARG A 12 -12.76 -1.04 -13.80
CA ARG A 12 -11.56 -1.62 -13.18
C ARG A 12 -10.29 -1.17 -13.87
N GLN A 13 -10.25 -1.15 -15.19
CA GLN A 13 -9.10 -0.66 -15.96
C GLN A 13 -8.80 0.81 -15.66
N ALA A 14 -9.83 1.65 -15.63
CA ALA A 14 -9.66 3.06 -15.26
C ALA A 14 -9.20 3.24 -13.81
N ALA A 15 -9.73 2.43 -12.87
CA ALA A 15 -9.29 2.44 -11.48
C ALA A 15 -7.86 1.93 -11.30
N ALA A 16 -7.46 0.91 -12.06
CA ALA A 16 -6.10 0.36 -12.06
C ALA A 16 -5.06 1.44 -12.43
N LEU A 17 -5.30 2.20 -13.50
CA LEU A 17 -4.40 3.28 -13.91
C LEU A 17 -4.25 4.36 -12.83
N ARG A 18 -5.35 4.73 -12.16
CA ARG A 18 -5.29 5.72 -11.06
C ARG A 18 -4.53 5.18 -9.86
N LEU A 19 -4.77 3.92 -9.50
CA LEU A 19 -4.07 3.27 -8.38
C LEU A 19 -2.58 3.12 -8.68
N ASP A 20 -2.22 2.70 -9.89
CA ASP A 20 -0.83 2.55 -10.31
C ASP A 20 -0.08 3.87 -10.20
N ALA A 21 -0.68 4.98 -10.67
CA ALA A 21 -0.09 6.31 -10.56
C ALA A 21 0.05 6.76 -9.09
N ALA A 22 -0.97 6.54 -8.26
CA ALA A 22 -0.94 6.89 -6.84
C ALA A 22 0.15 6.10 -6.09
N VAL A 23 0.22 4.78 -6.30
CA VAL A 23 1.26 3.94 -5.68
C VAL A 23 2.66 4.34 -6.15
N ALA A 24 2.84 4.63 -7.44
CA ALA A 24 4.14 5.07 -7.98
C ALA A 24 4.66 6.33 -7.28
N GLY A 25 3.78 7.27 -6.92
CA GLY A 25 4.13 8.46 -6.14
C GLY A 25 4.63 8.16 -4.72
N GLU A 26 4.23 7.00 -4.17
CA GLU A 26 4.59 6.57 -2.81
C GLU A 26 5.91 5.78 -2.74
N LEU A 27 6.41 5.26 -3.86
CA LEU A 27 7.58 4.37 -3.85
C LEU A 27 8.88 5.11 -3.50
N ALA A 28 9.15 6.25 -4.12
CA ALA A 28 10.36 7.02 -3.86
C ALA A 28 10.50 7.51 -2.41
N PRO A 29 9.45 8.10 -1.77
CA PRO A 29 9.49 8.44 -0.34
C PRO A 29 9.82 7.26 0.57
N LEU A 30 9.46 6.04 0.17
CA LEU A 30 9.68 4.81 0.93
C LEU A 30 10.99 4.09 0.55
N LYS A 31 11.89 4.76 -0.19
CA LYS A 31 13.17 4.18 -0.65
C LYS A 31 13.00 2.94 -1.52
N LEU A 32 12.05 3.01 -2.43
CA LEU A 32 11.74 2.00 -3.44
C LEU A 32 11.83 2.61 -4.84
N ASP A 33 12.81 3.50 -5.07
CA ASP A 33 12.94 4.31 -6.29
C ASP A 33 13.05 3.48 -7.58
N ALA A 34 13.65 2.29 -7.48
CA ALA A 34 13.85 1.38 -8.60
C ALA A 34 12.62 0.51 -8.90
N ALA A 35 11.67 0.48 -7.99
CA ALA A 35 10.53 -0.41 -8.06
C ALA A 35 9.39 0.15 -8.90
N GLN A 36 8.60 -0.75 -9.45
CA GLN A 36 7.40 -0.43 -10.22
C GLN A 36 6.22 -1.25 -9.72
N PHE A 37 5.06 -0.65 -9.70
CA PHE A 37 3.79 -1.29 -9.34
C PHE A 37 2.84 -1.30 -10.54
N ARG A 38 2.06 -2.36 -10.66
CA ARG A 38 1.02 -2.49 -11.69
C ARG A 38 -0.17 -3.28 -11.20
N THR A 39 -1.35 -2.78 -11.45
CA THR A 39 -2.61 -3.51 -11.29
C THR A 39 -2.96 -4.19 -12.61
N ALA A 40 -2.85 -5.50 -12.66
CA ALA A 40 -3.26 -6.29 -13.83
C ALA A 40 -4.76 -6.59 -13.76
N VAL A 41 -5.52 -6.20 -14.76
CA VAL A 41 -6.93 -6.56 -14.96
C VAL A 41 -6.98 -7.47 -16.17
N VAL A 42 -7.09 -8.78 -15.94
CA VAL A 42 -6.95 -9.81 -16.96
C VAL A 42 -8.30 -10.49 -17.22
N PRO A 43 -8.83 -10.43 -18.46
CA PRO A 43 -10.04 -11.17 -18.80
C PRO A 43 -9.85 -12.67 -18.56
N GLN A 44 -10.86 -13.31 -17.98
CA GLN A 44 -10.90 -14.75 -17.74
C GLN A 44 -11.74 -15.46 -18.78
N ALA A 45 -11.50 -16.76 -18.94
CA ALA A 45 -12.36 -17.62 -19.75
C ALA A 45 -13.80 -17.67 -19.19
N GLU A 46 -14.79 -17.87 -20.07
CA GLU A 46 -16.22 -17.80 -19.71
C GLU A 46 -16.63 -18.73 -18.56
N GLU A 47 -15.97 -19.87 -18.42
CA GLU A 47 -16.20 -20.84 -17.35
C GLU A 47 -15.84 -20.30 -15.96
N ARG A 48 -15.07 -19.22 -15.90
CA ARG A 48 -14.68 -18.53 -14.65
C ARG A 48 -15.47 -17.27 -14.37
N TRP A 49 -16.40 -16.90 -15.24
CA TRP A 49 -17.24 -15.73 -15.03
C TRP A 49 -18.22 -15.95 -13.88
N GLY A 50 -18.46 -14.93 -13.08
CA GLY A 50 -19.30 -15.05 -11.90
C GLY A 50 -19.83 -13.71 -11.40
N PRO A 51 -20.37 -13.66 -10.20
CA PRO A 51 -20.89 -12.43 -9.60
C PRO A 51 -19.87 -11.28 -9.54
N SER A 52 -18.57 -11.61 -9.55
CA SER A 52 -17.46 -10.66 -9.52
C SER A 52 -17.07 -10.12 -10.90
N GLY A 53 -17.75 -10.49 -11.97
CA GLY A 53 -17.47 -10.05 -13.35
C GLY A 53 -16.65 -11.07 -14.13
N LEU A 54 -15.95 -10.58 -15.16
CA LEU A 54 -15.22 -11.41 -16.13
C LEU A 54 -13.69 -11.33 -16.00
N ASP A 55 -13.17 -10.49 -15.09
CA ASP A 55 -11.72 -10.27 -14.93
C ASP A 55 -11.18 -10.89 -13.64
N ALA A 56 -9.92 -11.31 -13.69
CA ALA A 56 -9.05 -11.42 -12.51
C ALA A 56 -8.30 -10.09 -12.32
N VAL A 57 -8.17 -9.67 -11.06
CA VAL A 57 -7.36 -8.51 -10.69
C VAL A 57 -6.19 -8.99 -9.85
N GLU A 58 -4.98 -8.61 -10.23
CA GLU A 58 -3.77 -8.98 -9.53
C GLU A 58 -2.84 -7.77 -9.37
N PHE A 59 -2.23 -7.63 -8.20
CA PHE A 59 -1.20 -6.63 -7.94
C PHE A 59 0.17 -7.21 -8.25
N LEU A 60 0.84 -6.59 -9.20
CA LEU A 60 2.15 -7.00 -9.68
C LEU A 60 3.20 -5.95 -9.33
N ILE A 61 4.42 -6.41 -9.14
CA ILE A 61 5.55 -5.57 -8.78
C ILE A 61 6.81 -6.03 -9.48
N SER A 62 7.63 -5.07 -9.88
CA SER A 62 9.02 -5.26 -10.26
C SER A 62 9.87 -4.48 -9.25
N THR A 63 10.85 -5.13 -8.61
CA THR A 63 11.70 -4.51 -7.59
C THR A 63 12.92 -3.81 -8.17
N ASN A 64 13.30 -4.15 -9.40
CA ASN A 64 14.47 -3.59 -10.08
C ASN A 64 14.16 -3.24 -11.54
N PRO A 65 14.83 -2.22 -12.11
CA PRO A 65 14.68 -1.92 -13.53
C PRO A 65 14.99 -3.14 -14.41
N GLY A 66 14.08 -3.46 -15.31
CA GLY A 66 14.23 -4.61 -16.22
C GLY A 66 13.88 -5.98 -15.62
N ALA A 67 13.57 -6.08 -14.33
CA ALA A 67 13.05 -7.30 -13.74
C ALA A 67 11.61 -7.57 -14.19
N ALA A 68 11.27 -8.85 -14.32
CA ALA A 68 9.90 -9.25 -14.64
C ALA A 68 8.95 -8.86 -13.50
N PHE A 69 7.74 -8.44 -13.86
CA PHE A 69 6.66 -8.26 -12.89
C PHE A 69 6.25 -9.59 -12.28
N ALA A 70 6.13 -9.63 -10.97
CA ALA A 70 5.69 -10.78 -10.19
C ALA A 70 4.57 -10.40 -9.22
N PRO A 71 3.70 -11.34 -8.84
CA PRO A 71 2.70 -11.13 -7.80
C PRO A 71 3.32 -10.65 -6.48
N LEU A 72 2.61 -9.77 -5.78
CA LEU A 72 3.07 -9.15 -4.54
C LEU A 72 3.49 -10.19 -3.47
N ASN A 73 2.80 -11.33 -3.42
CA ASN A 73 3.08 -12.43 -2.50
C ASN A 73 4.36 -13.23 -2.81
N LYS A 74 5.03 -12.94 -3.95
CA LYS A 74 6.30 -13.56 -4.34
C LYS A 74 7.53 -12.72 -4.02
N ILE A 75 7.36 -11.57 -3.35
CA ILE A 75 8.49 -10.74 -2.93
C ILE A 75 9.26 -11.49 -1.84
N ALA A 76 10.56 -11.70 -2.08
CA ALA A 76 11.42 -12.44 -1.16
C ALA A 76 11.83 -11.63 0.09
N SER A 77 11.86 -10.30 -0.01
CA SER A 77 12.27 -9.40 1.08
C SER A 77 11.07 -8.93 1.90
N GLY A 78 10.99 -9.32 3.17
CA GLY A 78 9.92 -8.89 4.07
C GLY A 78 9.87 -7.36 4.27
N GLY A 79 11.04 -6.70 4.33
CA GLY A 79 11.10 -5.25 4.46
C GLY A 79 10.63 -4.49 3.22
N GLU A 80 10.92 -5.01 2.02
CA GLU A 80 10.39 -4.44 0.77
C GLU A 80 8.88 -4.63 0.69
N LEU A 81 8.40 -5.83 0.96
CA LEU A 81 6.96 -6.13 0.97
C LEU A 81 6.19 -5.21 1.92
N SER A 82 6.69 -5.01 3.14
CA SER A 82 6.05 -4.12 4.13
C SER A 82 5.96 -2.68 3.61
N ARG A 83 7.00 -2.16 2.98
CA ARG A 83 7.00 -0.81 2.38
C ARG A 83 6.05 -0.71 1.19
N PHE A 84 5.95 -1.76 0.35
CA PHE A 84 4.96 -1.81 -0.73
C PHE A 84 3.53 -1.82 -0.22
N ILE A 85 3.26 -2.61 0.82
CA ILE A 85 1.94 -2.63 1.47
C ILE A 85 1.63 -1.25 2.06
N LEU A 86 2.63 -0.55 2.63
CA LEU A 86 2.44 0.82 3.09
C LEU A 86 2.09 1.76 1.93
N ALA A 87 2.85 1.74 0.83
CA ALA A 87 2.58 2.55 -0.35
C ALA A 87 1.13 2.33 -0.86
N LEU A 88 0.72 1.08 -0.96
CA LEU A 88 -0.63 0.71 -1.40
C LEU A 88 -1.70 1.21 -0.43
N LYS A 89 -1.50 1.02 0.88
CA LYS A 89 -2.46 1.48 1.91
C LYS A 89 -2.58 3.00 1.94
N VAL A 90 -1.47 3.72 1.77
CA VAL A 90 -1.48 5.19 1.68
C VAL A 90 -2.24 5.65 0.45
N ALA A 91 -1.91 5.11 -0.72
CA ALA A 91 -2.59 5.43 -1.97
C ALA A 91 -4.12 5.17 -1.91
N LEU A 92 -4.54 4.08 -1.26
CA LEU A 92 -5.95 3.77 -1.06
C LEU A 92 -6.62 4.69 -0.04
N ALA A 93 -5.94 5.08 1.04
CA ALA A 93 -6.49 5.96 2.06
C ALA A 93 -6.74 7.38 1.53
N GLU A 94 -5.86 7.89 0.68
CA GLU A 94 -6.02 9.19 0.01
C GLU A 94 -7.22 9.24 -0.96
N GLN A 95 -7.67 8.08 -1.44
CA GLN A 95 -8.86 7.94 -2.30
C GLN A 95 -10.21 7.92 -1.52
N GLY A 96 -10.21 8.28 -0.25
CA GLY A 96 -11.40 8.22 0.62
C GLY A 96 -11.51 6.91 1.39
N GLY A 97 -10.38 6.39 1.84
CA GLY A 97 -10.25 5.14 2.57
C GLY A 97 -10.82 5.13 3.99
N ALA A 98 -10.40 4.16 4.78
CA ALA A 98 -10.89 3.95 6.13
C ALA A 98 -10.55 5.11 7.07
N ALA A 99 -11.50 5.47 7.94
CA ALA A 99 -11.30 6.49 8.97
C ALA A 99 -10.18 6.11 9.97
N THR A 100 -9.94 4.80 10.15
CA THR A 100 -8.87 4.25 10.98
C THR A 100 -8.07 3.22 10.20
N VAL A 101 -6.75 3.36 10.18
CA VAL A 101 -5.82 2.42 9.55
C VAL A 101 -4.85 1.89 10.61
N ILE A 102 -4.67 0.58 10.64
CA ILE A 102 -3.76 -0.09 11.57
C ILE A 102 -2.58 -0.65 10.77
N PHE A 103 -1.37 -0.34 11.23
CA PHE A 103 -0.12 -0.88 10.72
C PHE A 103 0.58 -1.68 11.80
N ASP A 104 0.86 -2.94 11.50
CA ASP A 104 1.58 -3.84 12.38
C ASP A 104 2.94 -4.18 11.75
N GLU A 105 4.02 -4.02 12.54
CA GLU A 105 5.42 -4.31 12.16
C GLU A 105 5.85 -3.74 10.80
N ILE A 106 5.38 -2.55 10.43
CA ILE A 106 5.65 -1.96 9.11
C ILE A 106 7.12 -1.57 8.90
N ASP A 107 7.85 -1.44 9.99
CA ASP A 107 9.27 -1.11 10.06
C ASP A 107 10.16 -2.36 10.17
N ARG A 108 9.60 -3.55 10.03
CA ARG A 108 10.36 -4.80 10.12
C ARG A 108 11.44 -4.87 9.04
N GLY A 109 12.69 -5.01 9.46
CA GLY A 109 13.85 -5.07 8.57
C GLY A 109 14.25 -3.73 7.95
N VAL A 110 13.71 -2.62 8.44
CA VAL A 110 14.13 -1.27 8.04
C VAL A 110 14.71 -0.52 9.23
N GLY A 111 15.74 0.30 8.97
CA GLY A 111 16.41 1.11 9.99
C GLY A 111 16.89 2.45 9.42
N GLY A 112 17.42 3.29 10.28
CA GLY A 112 18.02 4.58 9.91
C GLY A 112 17.07 5.46 9.06
N ALA A 113 17.59 5.98 7.96
CA ALA A 113 16.87 6.92 7.09
C ALA A 113 15.59 6.31 6.46
N THR A 114 15.52 4.98 6.29
CA THR A 114 14.32 4.32 5.77
C THR A 114 13.21 4.27 6.81
N ALA A 115 13.55 4.01 8.08
CA ALA A 115 12.58 4.04 9.17
C ALA A 115 12.02 5.47 9.39
N ASP A 116 12.87 6.50 9.28
CA ASP A 116 12.45 7.89 9.32
C ASP A 116 11.47 8.23 8.16
N ALA A 117 11.78 7.78 6.95
CA ALA A 117 10.91 7.99 5.79
C ALA A 117 9.53 7.31 5.96
N VAL A 118 9.50 6.07 6.47
CA VAL A 118 8.27 5.36 6.82
C VAL A 118 7.46 6.15 7.85
N GLY A 119 8.12 6.60 8.93
CA GLY A 119 7.45 7.36 9.99
C GLY A 119 6.86 8.69 9.48
N ARG A 120 7.60 9.44 8.65
CA ARG A 120 7.07 10.68 8.02
C ARG A 120 5.86 10.39 7.13
N ARG A 121 5.86 9.28 6.42
CA ARG A 121 4.72 8.96 5.56
C ARG A 121 3.49 8.56 6.36
N LEU A 122 3.67 7.81 7.45
CA LEU A 122 2.61 7.52 8.42
C LEU A 122 2.05 8.80 9.06
N GLN A 123 2.91 9.74 9.42
CA GLN A 123 2.51 11.04 9.96
C GLN A 123 1.69 11.85 8.96
N ALA A 124 2.11 11.87 7.68
CA ALA A 124 1.34 12.53 6.63
C ALA A 124 -0.05 11.88 6.44
N LEU A 125 -0.14 10.56 6.47
CA LEU A 125 -1.42 9.83 6.41
C LEU A 125 -2.32 10.17 7.62
N ALA A 126 -1.73 10.35 8.80
CA ALA A 126 -2.47 10.70 10.01
C ALA A 126 -3.11 12.09 9.97
N SER A 127 -2.74 12.97 9.04
CA SER A 127 -3.40 14.27 8.86
C SER A 127 -4.85 14.14 8.36
N GLY A 128 -5.18 13.03 7.69
CA GLY A 128 -6.52 12.78 7.12
C GLY A 128 -7.30 11.63 7.77
N SER A 129 -6.63 10.80 8.58
CA SER A 129 -7.22 9.60 9.16
C SER A 129 -6.60 9.28 10.52
N GLN A 130 -7.25 8.42 11.31
CA GLN A 130 -6.63 7.85 12.50
C GLN A 130 -5.65 6.75 12.09
N VAL A 131 -4.38 6.86 12.48
CA VAL A 131 -3.36 5.86 12.20
C VAL A 131 -2.85 5.26 13.51
N LEU A 132 -2.99 3.95 13.65
CA LEU A 132 -2.43 3.17 14.75
C LEU A 132 -1.24 2.38 14.23
N VAL A 133 -0.10 2.45 14.91
CA VAL A 133 1.13 1.79 14.48
C VAL A 133 1.70 0.96 15.63
N VAL A 134 1.96 -0.30 15.35
CA VAL A 134 2.79 -1.17 16.20
C VAL A 134 4.18 -1.16 15.60
N THR A 135 5.17 -0.68 16.34
CA THR A 135 6.54 -0.50 15.84
C THR A 135 7.58 -0.82 16.90
N HIS A 136 8.73 -1.36 16.47
CA HIS A 136 9.92 -1.53 17.28
C HIS A 136 10.99 -0.46 16.96
N SER A 137 10.73 0.41 15.97
CA SER A 137 11.64 1.46 15.56
C SER A 137 11.45 2.73 16.39
N PRO A 138 12.47 3.19 17.13
CA PRO A 138 12.40 4.47 17.84
C PRO A 138 12.21 5.65 16.89
N GLN A 139 12.70 5.58 15.64
CA GLN A 139 12.52 6.62 14.64
C GLN A 139 11.05 6.76 14.24
N VAL A 140 10.36 5.65 14.01
CA VAL A 140 8.91 5.65 13.70
C VAL A 140 8.13 6.12 14.91
N ALA A 141 8.44 5.63 16.12
CA ALA A 141 7.77 6.00 17.35
C ALA A 141 7.91 7.49 17.68
N ALA A 142 9.08 8.08 17.43
CA ALA A 142 9.35 9.51 17.70
C ALA A 142 8.49 10.46 16.85
N LEU A 143 7.93 10.01 15.74
CA LEU A 143 7.04 10.78 14.88
C LEU A 143 5.55 10.60 15.24
N GLY A 144 5.26 9.81 16.27
CA GLY A 144 3.92 9.59 16.79
C GLY A 144 3.41 10.77 17.61
N GLY A 145 2.15 11.13 17.44
CA GLY A 145 1.49 12.19 18.23
C GLY A 145 1.14 11.77 19.66
N ALA A 146 1.05 10.47 19.94
CA ALA A 146 0.85 9.91 21.27
C ALA A 146 1.47 8.51 21.37
N LEU A 147 2.18 8.24 22.47
CA LEU A 147 2.73 6.95 22.82
C LEU A 147 1.90 6.35 23.97
N THR A 148 1.37 5.15 23.77
CA THR A 148 0.77 4.39 24.86
C THR A 148 1.73 3.28 25.28
N ALA A 149 2.27 3.37 26.50
CA ALA A 149 3.10 2.33 27.09
C ALA A 149 2.21 1.25 27.77
N PRO A 150 2.63 0.02 27.89
CA PRO A 150 3.98 -0.48 27.71
C PRO A 150 4.13 -1.28 26.41
N MET A 151 5.07 -0.93 25.64
CA MET A 151 5.47 -1.63 24.42
C MET A 151 4.61 -1.36 23.16
N THR A 152 5.13 -0.47 22.34
CA THR A 152 5.07 -0.48 20.89
C THR A 152 3.77 -0.14 20.17
N THR A 153 2.77 0.44 20.79
CA THR A 153 1.63 0.98 20.05
C THR A 153 1.72 2.49 20.00
N THR A 154 2.06 3.06 18.85
CA THR A 154 2.08 4.50 18.65
C THR A 154 0.83 4.93 17.91
N ARG A 155 0.06 5.80 18.52
CA ARG A 155 -1.10 6.43 17.90
C ARG A 155 -0.66 7.73 17.24
N LEU A 156 -0.68 7.78 15.93
CA LEU A 156 -0.53 9.02 15.19
C LEU A 156 -1.92 9.65 15.06
N THR A 157 -2.20 10.67 15.85
CA THR A 157 -3.48 11.36 15.82
C THR A 157 -3.36 12.69 15.10
N ARG A 158 -4.47 13.11 14.51
CA ARG A 158 -4.64 14.43 13.93
C ARG A 158 -4.34 15.47 15.00
N CYS A 159 -3.37 16.36 14.77
CA CYS A 159 -3.29 17.62 15.50
C CYS A 159 -4.45 18.52 15.03
N SER A 160 -5.30 18.89 15.95
CA SER A 160 -6.34 19.91 15.75
C SER A 160 -5.71 21.28 15.61
#